data_f1e6b43d0d65aa9590da3405b3f02013
#
_entry.id   f1e6b43d0d65aa9590da3405b3f02013
#
_cell.length_a   1.000
_cell.length_b   1.000
_cell.length_c   1.000
_cell.angle_alpha   90.00
_cell.angle_beta   90.00
_cell.angle_gamma   90.00
#
_symmetry.space_group_name_H-M   'P 1'
#
loop_
_entity.id
_entity.type
_entity.pdbx_description
1 polymer ?
#
loop_
_entity_poly.entity_id
_entity_poly.type
_entity_poly.pdbx_seq_one_letter_code
_entity_poly.pdbx_strand_id
1 'polypeptide(L)'
;MLHRVKKKNDVNQDKWIGIGGKFEADETPDECLLREAKEETGLTLTSWRCRGVVTFLTNGPWDGEYMYLFTADGFEGELKECDEGDLRWVSRDFLDQLPKWEGDQIFLDLLWQDAPFFLLKLRYDGDKLVEAVLNGEKIR
;
A
#
# COMPACT_ATOMS: atom_id res chain seq x y z
N MET A 1 2.74 -7.57 -5.25
CA MET A 1 1.88 -6.48 -5.76
C MET A 1 0.64 -7.04 -6.42
N LEU A 2 -0.43 -6.32 -6.32
CA LEU A 2 -1.73 -6.67 -6.90
C LEU A 2 -2.05 -5.72 -8.06
N HIS A 3 -2.30 -6.29 -9.25
CA HIS A 3 -2.75 -5.51 -10.41
C HIS A 3 -4.29 -5.54 -10.47
N ARG A 4 -4.92 -4.40 -10.29
CA ARG A 4 -6.39 -4.28 -10.17
C ARG A 4 -7.05 -4.32 -11.54
N VAL A 5 -7.28 -5.53 -12.07
CA VAL A 5 -7.87 -5.73 -13.41
C VAL A 5 -9.19 -6.48 -13.40
N LYS A 6 -9.57 -7.09 -12.26
CA LYS A 6 -10.78 -7.92 -12.19
C LYS A 6 -12.04 -7.17 -11.80
N LYS A 7 -11.94 -5.97 -11.26
CA LYS A 7 -13.06 -5.17 -10.78
C LYS A 7 -13.22 -3.92 -11.64
N LYS A 8 -14.36 -3.80 -12.33
CA LYS A 8 -14.66 -2.64 -13.19
C LYS A 8 -15.04 -1.43 -12.34
N ASN A 9 -14.70 -0.23 -12.83
CA ASN A 9 -15.00 1.05 -12.17
C ASN A 9 -14.33 1.20 -10.80
N ASP A 10 -13.31 0.40 -10.54
CA ASP A 10 -12.49 0.51 -9.37
C ASP A 10 -11.56 1.73 -9.51
N VAL A 11 -11.45 2.56 -8.48
CA VAL A 11 -10.55 3.73 -8.47
C VAL A 11 -9.10 3.33 -8.73
N ASN A 12 -8.72 2.10 -8.38
CA ASN A 12 -7.39 1.54 -8.61
C ASN A 12 -7.29 0.72 -9.89
N GLN A 13 -8.31 0.77 -10.76
CA GLN A 13 -8.32 -0.02 -11.98
C GLN A 13 -7.05 0.21 -12.80
N ASP A 14 -6.43 -0.88 -13.27
CA ASP A 14 -5.18 -0.90 -14.02
C ASP A 14 -3.94 -0.43 -13.25
N LYS A 15 -4.06 -0.12 -11.97
CA LYS A 15 -2.90 0.24 -11.13
C LYS A 15 -2.42 -0.96 -10.34
N TRP A 16 -1.12 -0.96 -10.04
CA TRP A 16 -0.52 -1.92 -9.13
C TRP A 16 -0.50 -1.33 -7.74
N ILE A 17 -1.03 -2.06 -6.78
CA ILE A 17 -1.10 -1.64 -5.39
C ILE A 17 -0.53 -2.70 -4.47
N GLY A 18 -0.21 -2.30 -3.25
CA GLY A 18 0.20 -3.22 -2.19
C GLY A 18 -0.96 -4.08 -1.73
N ILE A 19 -0.65 -5.14 -1.05
CA ILE A 19 -1.63 -6.01 -0.41
C ILE A 19 -2.12 -5.31 0.87
N GLY A 20 -3.42 -5.32 1.10
CA GLY A 20 -3.98 -4.75 2.31
C GLY A 20 -5.47 -4.48 2.20
N GLY A 21 -6.02 -3.92 3.25
CA GLY A 21 -7.43 -3.59 3.32
C GLY A 21 -7.75 -2.79 4.57
N LYS A 22 -9.02 -2.66 4.86
CA LYS A 22 -9.53 -1.88 5.98
C LYS A 22 -9.57 -2.72 7.25
N PHE A 23 -9.38 -2.05 8.39
CA PHE A 23 -9.50 -2.68 9.69
C PHE A 23 -10.93 -3.16 9.92
N GLU A 24 -11.04 -4.33 10.53
CA GLU A 24 -12.30 -4.79 11.08
C GLU A 24 -12.39 -4.36 12.55
N ALA A 25 -13.58 -4.50 13.15
CA ALA A 25 -13.77 -4.15 14.55
C ALA A 25 -12.78 -4.91 15.44
N ASP A 26 -12.21 -4.19 16.38
CA ASP A 26 -11.29 -4.74 17.39
C ASP A 26 -9.96 -5.26 16.84
N GLU A 27 -9.60 -4.90 15.60
CA GLU A 27 -8.29 -5.26 15.02
C GLU A 27 -7.25 -4.18 15.28
N THR A 28 -6.04 -4.64 15.64
CA THR A 28 -4.85 -3.79 15.59
C THR A 28 -4.32 -3.74 14.15
N PRO A 29 -3.43 -2.77 13.82
CA PRO A 29 -2.86 -2.71 12.46
C PRO A 29 -2.16 -4.00 12.02
N ASP A 30 -1.42 -4.67 12.90
CA ASP A 30 -0.74 -5.92 12.56
C ASP A 30 -1.72 -7.09 12.44
N GLU A 31 -2.78 -7.13 13.23
CA GLU A 31 -3.84 -8.13 13.08
C GLU A 31 -4.52 -7.99 11.71
N CYS A 32 -4.80 -6.75 11.30
CA CYS A 32 -5.36 -6.47 9.99
C CYS A 32 -4.41 -6.93 8.87
N LEU A 33 -3.11 -6.64 9.01
CA LEU A 33 -2.10 -7.07 8.06
C LEU A 33 -2.12 -8.58 7.87
N LEU A 34 -2.10 -9.33 8.97
CA LEU A 34 -2.07 -10.79 8.92
C LEU A 34 -3.32 -11.36 8.27
N ARG A 35 -4.48 -10.83 8.61
CA ARG A 35 -5.76 -11.26 8.04
C ARG A 35 -5.83 -10.96 6.55
N GLU A 36 -5.54 -9.74 6.16
CA GLU A 36 -5.62 -9.32 4.74
C GLU A 36 -4.60 -10.07 3.88
N ALA A 37 -3.37 -10.28 4.38
CA ALA A 37 -2.38 -11.05 3.65
C ALA A 37 -2.88 -12.50 3.43
N LYS A 38 -3.47 -13.11 4.42
CA LYS A 38 -4.00 -14.46 4.31
C LYS A 38 -5.18 -14.54 3.36
N GLU A 39 -6.12 -13.60 3.46
CA GLU A 39 -7.31 -13.57 2.61
C GLU A 39 -6.96 -13.31 1.14
N GLU A 40 -6.07 -12.36 0.88
CA GLU A 40 -5.75 -11.95 -0.48
C GLU A 40 -4.72 -12.86 -1.15
N THR A 41 -3.73 -13.36 -0.41
CA THR A 41 -2.60 -14.08 -1.00
C THR A 41 -2.52 -15.55 -0.64
N GLY A 42 -3.18 -15.98 0.44
CA GLY A 42 -3.02 -17.32 1.00
C GLY A 42 -1.78 -17.47 1.87
N LEU A 43 -0.95 -16.46 1.98
CA LEU A 43 0.29 -16.51 2.74
C LEU A 43 0.07 -16.17 4.22
N THR A 44 0.77 -16.90 5.09
CA THR A 44 0.83 -16.59 6.52
C THR A 44 2.15 -15.90 6.80
N LEU A 45 2.09 -14.61 7.18
CA LEU A 45 3.29 -13.86 7.49
C LEU A 45 3.89 -14.32 8.82
N THR A 46 5.20 -14.48 8.88
CA THR A 46 5.94 -14.92 10.07
C THR A 46 6.89 -13.85 10.59
N SER A 47 7.22 -12.85 9.79
CA SER A 47 8.09 -11.75 10.19
C SER A 47 7.66 -10.49 9.45
N TRP A 48 7.37 -9.43 10.20
CA TRP A 48 6.94 -8.16 9.62
C TRP A 48 7.40 -6.98 10.48
N ARG A 49 7.42 -5.80 9.88
CA ARG A 49 7.78 -4.57 10.58
C ARG A 49 6.95 -3.40 10.05
N CYS A 50 6.41 -2.58 10.95
CA CYS A 50 5.73 -1.34 10.56
C CYS A 50 6.78 -0.31 10.15
N ARG A 51 6.66 0.21 8.94
CA ARG A 51 7.64 1.14 8.37
C ARG A 51 7.21 2.59 8.48
N GLY A 52 5.93 2.84 8.56
CA GLY A 52 5.40 4.18 8.69
C GLY A 52 3.90 4.25 8.57
N VAL A 53 3.38 5.47 8.64
CA VAL A 53 1.95 5.75 8.42
C VAL A 53 1.84 6.77 7.31
N VAL A 54 1.04 6.45 6.30
CA VAL A 54 0.76 7.34 5.18
C VAL A 54 -0.65 7.88 5.34
N THR A 55 -0.77 9.21 5.34
CA THR A 55 -2.05 9.90 5.39
C THR A 55 -2.44 10.31 3.98
N PHE A 56 -3.53 9.75 3.47
CA PHE A 56 -4.07 10.09 2.16
C PHE A 56 -5.19 11.11 2.31
N LEU A 57 -5.06 12.24 1.64
CA LEU A 57 -6.07 13.30 1.62
C LEU A 57 -6.49 13.56 0.18
N THR A 58 -7.74 13.95 -0.01
CA THR A 58 -8.25 14.36 -1.31
C THR A 58 -8.88 15.75 -1.20
N ASN A 59 -8.90 16.48 -2.30
CA ASN A 59 -9.63 17.74 -2.38
C ASN A 59 -11.11 17.43 -2.60
N GLY A 60 -11.89 17.60 -1.56
CA GLY A 60 -13.32 17.31 -1.60
C GLY A 60 -13.88 17.12 -0.19
N PRO A 61 -15.17 16.73 -0.06
CA PRO A 61 -15.80 16.57 1.25
C PRO A 61 -15.36 15.32 2.01
N TRP A 62 -14.58 14.45 1.38
CA TRP A 62 -14.12 13.22 2.01
C TRP A 62 -12.84 13.48 2.81
N ASP A 63 -12.79 12.94 4.02
CA ASP A 63 -11.76 13.29 5.00
C ASP A 63 -10.40 12.62 4.78
N GLY A 64 -10.34 11.57 3.99
CA GLY A 64 -9.08 10.86 3.80
C GLY A 64 -8.96 9.60 4.65
N GLU A 65 -7.80 8.97 4.58
CA GLU A 65 -7.55 7.74 5.34
C GLU A 65 -6.10 7.62 5.76
N TYR A 66 -5.86 6.81 6.79
CA TYR A 66 -4.52 6.47 7.27
C TYR A 66 -4.19 5.06 6.82
N MET A 67 -3.01 4.89 6.23
CA MET A 67 -2.50 3.58 5.85
C MET A 67 -1.27 3.26 6.69
N TYR A 68 -1.36 2.17 7.47
CA TYR A 68 -0.21 1.64 8.18
C TYR A 68 0.57 0.77 7.20
N LEU A 69 1.81 1.18 6.93
CA LEU A 69 2.65 0.55 5.93
C LEU A 69 3.61 -0.43 6.58
N PHE A 70 3.54 -1.69 6.16
CA PHE A 70 4.38 -2.75 6.67
C PHE A 70 5.23 -3.35 5.57
N THR A 71 6.39 -3.89 5.95
CA THR A 71 7.12 -4.84 5.12
C THR A 71 7.18 -6.18 5.84
N ALA A 72 7.13 -7.26 5.08
CA ALA A 72 7.23 -8.61 5.61
C ALA A 72 8.32 -9.34 4.83
N ASP A 73 9.24 -9.99 5.54
CA ASP A 73 10.35 -10.74 4.95
C ASP A 73 10.29 -12.23 5.29
N GLY A 74 9.30 -12.65 6.07
CA GLY A 74 9.07 -14.05 6.38
C GLY A 74 7.61 -14.44 6.16
N PHE A 75 7.40 -15.56 5.49
CA PHE A 75 6.05 -16.05 5.23
C PHE A 75 6.08 -17.56 4.98
N GLU A 76 4.90 -18.18 5.14
CA GLU A 76 4.66 -19.61 4.86
C GLU A 76 3.45 -19.73 3.94
N GLY A 77 3.39 -20.82 3.17
CA GLY A 77 2.28 -21.10 2.27
C GLY A 77 2.60 -20.73 0.83
N GLU A 78 1.60 -20.84 -0.02
CA GLU A 78 1.69 -20.57 -1.46
C GLU A 78 0.67 -19.53 -1.86
N LEU A 79 1.00 -18.74 -2.89
CA LEU A 79 0.09 -17.77 -3.45
C LEU A 79 -1.16 -18.46 -3.99
N LYS A 80 -2.32 -17.92 -3.62
CA LYS A 80 -3.60 -18.35 -4.18
C LYS A 80 -4.09 -17.31 -5.19
N GLU A 81 -5.10 -17.68 -5.96
CA GLU A 81 -5.77 -16.74 -6.85
C GLU A 81 -6.52 -15.70 -6.03
N CYS A 82 -6.39 -14.43 -6.39
CA CYS A 82 -7.07 -13.33 -5.73
C CYS A 82 -8.26 -12.84 -6.55
N ASP A 83 -9.41 -12.65 -5.90
CA ASP A 83 -10.63 -12.19 -6.56
C ASP A 83 -10.57 -10.72 -7.02
N GLU A 84 -9.69 -9.93 -6.44
CA GLU A 84 -9.58 -8.51 -6.73
C GLU A 84 -8.66 -8.19 -7.91
N GLY A 85 -7.77 -9.10 -8.28
CA GLY A 85 -6.82 -8.88 -9.37
C GLY A 85 -5.77 -9.97 -9.46
N ASP A 86 -4.73 -9.69 -10.23
CA ASP A 86 -3.61 -10.61 -10.43
C ASP A 86 -2.50 -10.34 -9.43
N LEU A 87 -2.11 -11.37 -8.67
CA LEU A 87 -0.97 -11.31 -7.76
C LEU A 87 0.29 -11.73 -8.50
N ARG A 88 1.37 -10.96 -8.31
CA ARG A 88 2.67 -11.27 -8.90
C ARG A 88 3.81 -10.89 -7.98
N TRP A 89 4.83 -11.73 -7.97
CA TRP A 89 6.13 -11.36 -7.44
C TRP A 89 6.81 -10.48 -8.49
N VAL A 90 7.26 -9.29 -8.10
CA VAL A 90 7.91 -8.37 -9.02
C VAL A 90 9.25 -7.92 -8.43
N SER A 91 10.25 -7.73 -9.31
CA SER A 91 11.54 -7.17 -8.89
C SER A 91 11.38 -5.67 -8.59
N ARG A 92 12.32 -5.11 -7.83
CA ARG A 92 12.35 -3.67 -7.54
C ARG A 92 12.37 -2.82 -8.81
N ASP A 93 13.25 -3.18 -9.76
CA ASP A 93 13.39 -2.41 -11.00
C ASP A 93 12.12 -2.46 -11.84
N PHE A 94 11.48 -3.62 -11.88
CA PHE A 94 10.22 -3.79 -12.61
C PHE A 94 9.09 -3.01 -11.94
N LEU A 95 9.06 -2.99 -10.62
CA LEU A 95 8.06 -2.26 -9.84
C LEU A 95 8.07 -0.76 -10.15
N ASP A 96 9.26 -0.17 -10.34
CA ASP A 96 9.39 1.26 -10.65
C ASP A 96 8.74 1.62 -11.98
N GLN A 97 8.55 0.66 -12.88
CA GLN A 97 7.97 0.86 -14.20
C GLN A 97 6.48 0.58 -14.27
N LEU A 98 5.89 0.00 -13.22
CA LEU A 98 4.48 -0.38 -13.22
C LEU A 98 3.57 0.83 -12.99
N PRO A 99 2.37 0.84 -13.63
CA PRO A 99 1.37 1.86 -13.34
C PRO A 99 0.95 1.83 -11.86
N LYS A 100 1.03 2.95 -11.18
CA LYS A 100 0.67 3.10 -9.79
C LYS A 100 0.33 4.55 -9.49
N TRP A 101 -0.18 4.81 -8.28
CA TRP A 101 -0.41 6.18 -7.84
C TRP A 101 0.92 6.91 -7.69
N GLU A 102 0.96 8.21 -8.04
CA GLU A 102 2.21 9.00 -8.01
C GLU A 102 2.90 8.97 -6.65
N GLY A 103 2.12 9.10 -5.57
CA GLY A 103 2.67 9.11 -4.22
C GLY A 103 3.22 7.79 -3.75
N ASP A 104 2.80 6.69 -4.36
CA ASP A 104 3.28 5.36 -3.98
C ASP A 104 4.78 5.23 -4.23
N GLN A 105 5.30 5.87 -5.27
CA GLN A 105 6.73 5.86 -5.54
C GLN A 105 7.53 6.48 -4.39
N ILE A 106 6.97 7.49 -3.71
CA ILE A 106 7.65 8.15 -2.59
C ILE A 106 7.88 7.16 -1.45
N PHE A 107 6.83 6.48 -0.99
CA PHE A 107 7.03 5.54 0.13
C PHE A 107 7.77 4.28 -0.30
N LEU A 108 7.66 3.84 -1.55
CA LEU A 108 8.46 2.73 -2.04
C LEU A 108 9.95 3.07 -2.01
N ASP A 109 10.32 4.27 -2.44
CA ASP A 109 11.72 4.72 -2.37
C ASP A 109 12.22 4.77 -0.92
N LEU A 110 11.38 5.21 0.01
CA LEU A 110 11.73 5.22 1.44
C LEU A 110 11.97 3.79 1.96
N LEU A 111 11.16 2.83 1.53
CA LEU A 111 11.34 1.42 1.89
C LEU A 111 12.66 0.86 1.34
N TRP A 112 12.99 1.18 0.08
CA TRP A 112 14.24 0.72 -0.54
C TRP A 112 15.48 1.30 0.12
N GLN A 113 15.36 2.51 0.68
CA GLN A 113 16.44 3.18 1.41
C GLN A 113 16.54 2.73 2.86
N ASP A 114 15.65 1.83 3.28
CA ASP A 114 15.53 1.40 4.67
C ASP A 114 15.41 2.60 5.63
N ALA A 115 14.58 3.58 5.25
CA ALA A 115 14.36 4.77 6.05
C ALA A 115 13.79 4.42 7.44
N PRO A 116 14.13 5.19 8.49
CA PRO A 116 13.49 5.03 9.79
C PRO A 116 11.98 5.23 9.68
N PHE A 117 11.24 4.78 10.71
CA PHE A 117 9.78 4.96 10.76
C PHE A 117 9.42 6.40 10.37
N PHE A 118 8.47 6.55 9.45
CA PHE A 118 8.12 7.86 8.91
C PHE A 118 6.62 8.13 8.95
N LEU A 119 6.28 9.42 8.93
CA LEU A 119 4.92 9.90 8.74
C LEU A 119 4.88 10.66 7.41
N LEU A 120 4.07 10.19 6.48
CA LEU A 120 3.99 10.76 5.13
C LEU A 120 2.56 11.20 4.85
N LYS A 121 2.39 12.44 4.43
CA LYS A 121 1.09 12.95 3.98
C LYS A 121 1.12 13.11 2.48
N LEU A 122 0.11 12.56 1.81
CA LEU A 122 -0.08 12.67 0.37
C LEU A 122 -1.45 13.27 0.09
N ARG A 123 -1.49 14.38 -0.61
CA ARG A 123 -2.74 15.03 -1.01
C ARG A 123 -2.91 14.93 -2.52
N TYR A 124 -4.08 14.48 -2.93
CA TYR A 124 -4.43 14.31 -4.33
C TYR A 124 -5.56 15.26 -4.73
N ASP A 125 -5.51 15.70 -5.99
CA ASP A 125 -6.62 16.31 -6.69
C ASP A 125 -7.00 15.36 -7.83
N GLY A 126 -8.09 14.61 -7.65
CA GLY A 126 -8.39 13.49 -8.52
C GLY A 126 -7.31 12.41 -8.39
N ASP A 127 -6.67 12.06 -9.50
CA ASP A 127 -5.58 11.09 -9.53
C ASP A 127 -4.18 11.73 -9.52
N LYS A 128 -4.13 13.05 -9.38
CA LYS A 128 -2.87 13.80 -9.41
C LYS A 128 -2.39 14.16 -8.02
N LEU A 129 -1.13 13.85 -7.72
CA LEU A 129 -0.51 14.23 -6.46
C LEU A 129 -0.16 15.72 -6.48
N VAL A 130 -0.73 16.49 -5.55
CA VAL A 130 -0.51 17.95 -5.48
C VAL A 130 0.30 18.38 -4.27
N GLU A 131 0.43 17.54 -3.25
CA GLU A 131 1.23 17.86 -2.07
C GLU A 131 1.77 16.59 -1.42
N ALA A 132 3.01 16.63 -0.96
CA ALA A 132 3.61 15.58 -0.16
C ALA A 132 4.41 16.19 0.99
N VAL A 133 4.20 15.69 2.20
CA VAL A 133 4.89 16.15 3.41
C VAL A 133 5.44 14.93 4.13
N LEU A 134 6.76 14.93 4.36
CA LEU A 134 7.46 13.84 5.03
C LEU A 134 7.98 14.32 6.39
N ASN A 135 7.53 13.67 7.46
CA ASN A 135 7.93 14.00 8.84
C ASN A 135 7.81 15.50 9.15
N GLY A 136 6.76 16.14 8.65
CA GLY A 136 6.51 17.55 8.85
C GLY A 136 7.17 18.48 7.84
N GLU A 137 7.98 17.96 6.93
CA GLU A 137 8.66 18.77 5.91
C GLU A 137 8.03 18.57 4.53
N LYS A 138 7.67 19.67 3.88
CA LYS A 138 7.08 19.63 2.54
C LYS A 138 8.16 19.21 1.53
N ILE A 139 7.90 18.13 0.77
CA ILE A 139 8.81 17.63 -0.24
C ILE A 139 8.24 17.78 -1.66
N ARG A 140 6.95 18.15 -1.77
CA ARG A 140 6.34 18.38 -3.08
C ARG A 140 5.14 19.30 -2.98
#